data_d163ec44c9437abf78a67b2b215d37cd
#
_entry.id   d163ec44c9437abf78a67b2b215d37cd
#
_cell.length_a   1.000
_cell.length_b   1.000
_cell.length_c   1.000
_cell.angle_alpha   90.00
_cell.angle_beta   90.00
_cell.angle_gamma   90.00
#
_symmetry.space_group_name_H-M   'P 1'
#
loop_
_entity.id
_entity.type
_entity.pdbx_description
1 polymer ?
#
loop_
_entity_poly.entity_id
_entity_poly.type
_entity_poly.pdbx_seq_one_letter_code
_entity_poly.pdbx_strand_id
1 'polypeptide(L)'
;MLLLEGAGLALAEQYAHPGRELSPDLEERLLAALERRSSREPLSSIFASAFFCGHRFALNADCLAPRPETELLVETALELLKSRLPLQSRSESGSESKAESNSASRPASSSAAEPRLELAELCCGSAAPGLSLLWELEQLQKGSASLFLGDLSGGAIYAAMKNAAALGLDKSCRFALCDLFPPEKEETLFDLILVNPPYIPRAEIFGLMPEVRDYEPHLALDGGEDGLDFYRRLAASAAACLKERGWLLMEHGAAQEADIREIFADWSQSRGSAVISRCDAAGHDRVLAFQVSGRKDNALS
;
A
#
# COMPACT_ATOMS: atom_id res chain seq x y z
N MET A 1 -6.65 -1.31 24.23
CA MET A 1 -7.07 -1.67 22.85
C MET A 1 -8.58 -1.91 22.73
N LEU A 2 -9.21 -2.84 23.50
CA LEU A 2 -10.67 -3.08 23.40
C LEU A 2 -11.52 -1.81 23.54
N LEU A 3 -11.22 -0.93 24.51
CA LEU A 3 -11.95 0.34 24.68
C LEU A 3 -11.69 1.34 23.55
N LEU A 4 -10.47 1.37 23.00
CA LEU A 4 -10.16 2.22 21.85
C LEU A 4 -10.93 1.75 20.60
N GLU A 5 -10.82 0.47 20.28
CA GLU A 5 -11.45 -0.10 19.07
C GLU A 5 -12.98 -0.21 19.20
N GLY A 6 -13.47 -0.69 20.35
CA GLY A 6 -14.89 -0.96 20.54
C GLY A 6 -15.72 0.25 20.93
N ALA A 7 -15.13 1.21 21.63
CA ALA A 7 -15.83 2.40 22.14
C ALA A 7 -15.34 3.72 21.54
N GLY A 8 -14.26 3.69 20.75
CA GLY A 8 -13.63 4.91 20.23
C GLY A 8 -12.99 5.80 21.31
N LEU A 9 -12.73 5.25 22.51
CA LEU A 9 -12.16 6.00 23.62
C LEU A 9 -10.64 6.05 23.51
N ALA A 10 -10.10 7.21 23.20
CA ALA A 10 -8.65 7.42 23.17
C ALA A 10 -7.99 7.06 24.50
N LEU A 11 -6.76 6.59 24.48
CA LEU A 11 -6.03 6.16 25.66
C LEU A 11 -5.95 7.29 26.72
N ALA A 12 -5.74 8.53 26.27
CA ALA A 12 -5.73 9.71 27.14
C ALA A 12 -7.07 9.92 27.87
N GLU A 13 -8.20 9.69 27.20
CA GLU A 13 -9.53 9.76 27.80
C GLU A 13 -9.75 8.68 28.86
N GLN A 14 -9.27 7.46 28.60
CA GLN A 14 -9.36 6.35 29.55
C GLN A 14 -8.60 6.65 30.85
N TYR A 15 -7.41 7.27 30.74
CA TYR A 15 -6.63 7.68 31.92
C TYR A 15 -7.19 8.92 32.61
N ALA A 16 -7.72 9.88 31.85
CA ALA A 16 -8.33 11.10 32.46
C ALA A 16 -9.62 10.81 33.20
N HIS A 17 -10.38 9.81 32.78
CA HIS A 17 -11.69 9.49 33.32
C HIS A 17 -11.85 7.98 33.64
N PRO A 18 -11.06 7.41 34.58
CA PRO A 18 -11.05 5.96 34.83
C PRO A 18 -12.37 5.46 35.45
N GLY A 19 -13.18 6.35 36.05
CA GLY A 19 -14.48 6.04 36.63
C GLY A 19 -15.67 6.33 35.70
N ARG A 20 -15.45 6.59 34.44
CA ARG A 20 -16.53 6.82 33.45
C ARG A 20 -17.39 5.57 33.31
N GLU A 21 -18.68 5.69 33.58
CA GLU A 21 -19.64 4.62 33.33
C GLU A 21 -19.87 4.46 31.82
N LEU A 22 -19.91 3.22 31.36
CA LEU A 22 -20.27 2.86 30.00
C LEU A 22 -21.80 2.72 29.90
N SER A 23 -22.36 2.99 28.72
CA SER A 23 -23.76 2.66 28.52
C SER A 23 -23.94 1.14 28.52
N PRO A 24 -25.09 0.61 28.95
CA PRO A 24 -25.34 -0.84 28.99
C PRO A 24 -25.09 -1.53 27.63
N ASP A 25 -25.51 -0.94 26.54
CA ASP A 25 -25.29 -1.47 25.19
C ASP A 25 -23.81 -1.53 24.83
N LEU A 26 -23.00 -0.55 25.23
CA LEU A 26 -21.57 -0.54 25.02
C LEU A 26 -20.86 -1.57 25.87
N GLU A 27 -21.28 -1.70 27.13
CA GLU A 27 -20.76 -2.72 28.06
C GLU A 27 -21.01 -4.13 27.51
N GLU A 28 -22.24 -4.44 27.07
CA GLU A 28 -22.59 -5.73 26.48
C GLU A 28 -21.71 -6.03 25.22
N ARG A 29 -21.57 -5.05 24.33
CA ARG A 29 -20.71 -5.20 23.13
C ARG A 29 -19.25 -5.43 23.49
N LEU A 30 -18.71 -4.76 24.50
CA LEU A 30 -17.32 -4.94 24.93
C LEU A 30 -17.12 -6.30 25.61
N LEU A 31 -18.09 -6.77 26.41
CA LEU A 31 -18.06 -8.11 27.02
C LEU A 31 -18.09 -9.20 25.94
N ALA A 32 -18.96 -9.08 24.94
CA ALA A 32 -18.98 -10.00 23.80
C ALA A 32 -17.64 -9.98 23.01
N ALA A 33 -17.06 -8.80 22.80
CA ALA A 33 -15.74 -8.68 22.15
C ALA A 33 -14.63 -9.33 23.02
N LEU A 34 -14.69 -9.20 24.34
CA LEU A 34 -13.75 -9.82 25.25
C LEU A 34 -13.85 -11.35 25.21
N GLU A 35 -15.06 -11.90 25.15
CA GLU A 35 -15.27 -13.34 25.01
C GLU A 35 -14.68 -13.89 23.71
N ARG A 36 -14.92 -13.23 22.56
CA ARG A 36 -14.30 -13.55 21.27
C ARG A 36 -12.77 -13.48 21.36
N ARG A 37 -12.23 -12.41 21.96
CA ARG A 37 -10.78 -12.28 22.16
C ARG A 37 -10.20 -13.37 23.07
N SER A 38 -10.92 -13.81 24.09
CA SER A 38 -10.49 -14.93 24.95
C SER A 38 -10.36 -16.25 24.18
N SER A 39 -11.12 -16.41 23.10
CA SER A 39 -11.04 -17.50 22.13
C SER A 39 -9.95 -17.29 21.08
N ARG A 40 -9.02 -16.36 21.30
CA ARG A 40 -7.88 -16.06 20.42
C ARG A 40 -8.25 -15.33 19.12
N GLU A 41 -9.49 -14.88 18.95
CA GLU A 41 -9.86 -14.08 17.78
C GLU A 41 -9.16 -12.70 17.82
N PRO A 42 -8.48 -12.25 16.74
CA PRO A 42 -7.78 -10.97 16.72
C PRO A 42 -8.76 -9.78 16.79
N LEU A 43 -8.32 -8.67 17.39
CA LEU A 43 -9.17 -7.47 17.50
C LEU A 43 -9.56 -6.91 16.13
N SER A 44 -8.68 -7.01 15.15
CA SER A 44 -8.95 -6.62 13.75
C SER A 44 -10.14 -7.37 13.16
N SER A 45 -10.27 -8.67 13.46
CA SER A 45 -11.41 -9.49 13.06
C SER A 45 -12.67 -9.15 13.85
N ILE A 46 -12.54 -9.00 15.20
CA ILE A 46 -13.66 -8.67 16.09
C ILE A 46 -14.33 -7.36 15.69
N PHE A 47 -13.55 -6.33 15.38
CA PHE A 47 -14.05 -5.00 15.03
C PHE A 47 -14.08 -4.73 13.52
N ALA A 48 -13.71 -5.72 12.69
CA ALA A 48 -13.64 -5.62 11.24
C ALA A 48 -12.89 -4.35 10.77
N SER A 49 -11.82 -4.00 11.48
CA SER A 49 -10.99 -2.83 11.15
C SER A 49 -9.63 -2.89 11.82
N ALA A 50 -8.66 -2.14 11.25
CA ALA A 50 -7.35 -1.91 11.86
C ALA A 50 -6.89 -0.47 11.62
N PHE A 51 -5.99 0.01 12.48
CA PHE A 51 -5.27 1.26 12.27
C PHE A 51 -3.96 0.99 11.52
N PHE A 52 -3.65 1.86 10.56
CA PHE A 52 -2.42 1.79 9.79
C PHE A 52 -2.07 3.20 9.27
N CYS A 53 -0.82 3.65 9.40
CA CYS A 53 -0.38 5.01 9.02
C CYS A 53 -1.34 6.11 9.52
N GLY A 54 -1.86 5.99 10.74
CA GLY A 54 -2.76 6.98 11.34
C GLY A 54 -4.21 6.95 10.85
N HIS A 55 -4.57 6.07 9.92
CA HIS A 55 -5.91 5.91 9.37
C HIS A 55 -6.57 4.61 9.84
N ARG A 56 -7.90 4.60 9.88
CA ARG A 56 -8.68 3.40 10.17
C ARG A 56 -9.14 2.77 8.86
N PHE A 57 -8.77 1.52 8.64
CA PHE A 57 -9.16 0.71 7.49
C PHE A 57 -10.21 -0.32 7.87
N ALA A 58 -11.29 -0.40 7.11
CA ALA A 58 -12.26 -1.47 7.22
C ALA A 58 -11.65 -2.77 6.67
N LEU A 59 -11.92 -3.86 7.36
CA LEU A 59 -11.49 -5.22 7.00
C LEU A 59 -12.70 -6.13 6.80
N ASN A 60 -12.48 -7.23 6.12
CA ASN A 60 -13.41 -8.37 6.07
C ASN A 60 -12.60 -9.68 6.11
N ALA A 61 -13.26 -10.82 5.99
CA ALA A 61 -12.63 -12.14 6.05
C ALA A 61 -11.63 -12.43 4.90
N ASP A 62 -11.63 -11.62 3.84
CA ASP A 62 -10.74 -11.75 2.69
C ASP A 62 -9.49 -10.85 2.80
N CYS A 63 -9.38 -10.04 3.86
CA CYS A 63 -8.28 -9.11 4.03
C CYS A 63 -7.35 -9.53 5.16
N LEU A 64 -6.05 -9.60 4.87
CA LEU A 64 -5.03 -9.61 5.91
C LEU A 64 -5.11 -8.29 6.70
N ALA A 65 -5.02 -8.37 8.03
CA ALA A 65 -4.89 -7.17 8.83
C ALA A 65 -3.51 -6.52 8.58
N PRO A 66 -3.44 -5.23 8.24
CA PRO A 66 -2.16 -4.56 8.00
C PRO A 66 -1.28 -4.62 9.25
N ARG A 67 0.01 -4.91 9.05
CA ARG A 67 0.99 -5.03 10.12
C ARG A 67 1.76 -3.72 10.31
N PRO A 68 2.21 -3.39 11.53
CA PRO A 68 3.04 -2.21 11.74
C PRO A 68 4.31 -2.19 10.88
N GLU A 69 4.92 -3.35 10.65
CA GLU A 69 6.12 -3.49 9.81
C GLU A 69 5.87 -3.10 8.35
N THR A 70 4.63 -3.25 7.87
CA THR A 70 4.23 -2.86 6.51
C THR A 70 4.23 -1.33 6.33
N GLU A 71 4.21 -0.53 7.40
CA GLU A 71 4.36 0.94 7.30
C GLU A 71 5.70 1.33 6.67
N LEU A 72 6.74 0.51 6.86
CA LEU A 72 8.05 0.70 6.23
C LEU A 72 7.98 0.68 4.69
N LEU A 73 7.04 -0.09 4.12
CA LEU A 73 6.79 -0.11 2.68
C LEU A 73 6.31 1.27 2.19
N VAL A 74 5.40 1.91 2.94
CA VAL A 74 4.87 3.25 2.64
C VAL A 74 5.97 4.32 2.77
N GLU A 75 6.74 4.28 3.86
CA GLU A 75 7.85 5.22 4.11
C GLU A 75 8.88 5.15 2.99
N THR A 76 9.30 3.93 2.61
CA THR A 76 10.25 3.72 1.52
C THR A 76 9.70 4.23 0.18
N ALA A 77 8.43 3.96 -0.12
CA ALA A 77 7.78 4.45 -1.34
C ALA A 77 7.77 5.98 -1.40
N LEU A 78 7.42 6.65 -0.30
CA LEU A 78 7.44 8.12 -0.20
C LEU A 78 8.84 8.70 -0.44
N GLU A 79 9.88 8.10 0.12
CA GLU A 79 11.28 8.52 -0.11
C GLU A 79 11.65 8.46 -1.59
N LEU A 80 11.30 7.35 -2.26
CA LEU A 80 11.61 7.14 -3.67
C LEU A 80 10.86 8.11 -4.60
N LEU A 81 9.63 8.47 -4.24
CA LEU A 81 8.76 9.30 -5.07
C LEU A 81 8.93 10.80 -4.83
N LYS A 82 9.40 11.24 -3.65
CA LYS A 82 9.57 12.67 -3.32
C LYS A 82 10.38 13.43 -4.38
N SER A 83 11.41 12.83 -4.94
CA SER A 83 12.24 13.45 -5.98
C SER A 83 11.58 13.53 -7.35
N ARG A 84 10.46 12.85 -7.55
CA ARG A 84 9.69 12.79 -8.80
C ARG A 84 8.46 13.67 -8.80
N LEU A 85 8.07 14.19 -7.63
CA LEU A 85 7.00 15.18 -7.56
C LEU A 85 7.46 16.45 -8.26
N PRO A 86 6.63 17.06 -9.13
CA PRO A 86 6.97 18.35 -9.75
C PRO A 86 7.23 19.38 -8.64
N LEU A 87 8.37 20.05 -8.74
CA LEU A 87 8.68 21.16 -7.84
C LEU A 87 7.59 22.23 -8.02
N GLN A 88 6.77 22.45 -6.98
CA GLN A 88 5.93 23.63 -6.96
C GLN A 88 6.84 24.86 -7.14
N SER A 89 6.71 25.56 -8.25
CA SER A 89 7.29 26.89 -8.37
C SER A 89 6.74 27.71 -7.21
N ARG A 90 7.57 27.99 -6.21
CA ARG A 90 7.27 28.98 -5.17
C ARG A 90 6.91 30.27 -5.92
N SER A 91 5.62 30.55 -6.00
CA SER A 91 5.19 31.91 -6.35
C SER A 91 5.66 32.81 -5.21
N GLU A 92 6.78 33.47 -5.42
CA GLU A 92 7.19 34.59 -4.59
C GLU A 92 6.06 35.60 -4.62
N SER A 93 5.33 35.68 -3.52
CA SER A 93 4.42 36.78 -3.24
C SER A 93 5.29 38.03 -2.95
N GLY A 94 5.30 38.98 -3.86
CA GLY A 94 5.92 40.25 -3.56
C GLY A 94 6.27 41.08 -4.77
N SER A 95 5.31 41.76 -5.34
CA SER A 95 5.36 43.24 -5.60
C SER A 95 4.24 43.63 -6.54
N GLU A 96 3.35 44.46 -6.02
CA GLU A 96 2.40 45.22 -6.83
C GLU A 96 3.17 46.17 -7.75
N SER A 97 2.99 46.02 -9.05
CA SER A 97 3.17 47.15 -9.99
C SER A 97 2.01 47.14 -10.98
N LYS A 98 1.21 48.19 -10.87
CA LYS A 98 0.19 48.56 -11.85
C LYS A 98 0.85 48.82 -13.20
N ALA A 99 0.36 48.17 -14.24
CA ALA A 99 0.45 48.66 -15.60
C ALA A 99 -0.67 48.10 -16.46
N GLU A 100 -1.23 48.97 -17.22
CA GLU A 100 -2.45 49.02 -17.99
C GLU A 100 -2.67 47.96 -19.05
N SER A 101 -3.97 47.75 -19.27
CA SER A 101 -4.66 47.11 -20.39
C SER A 101 -3.94 47.07 -21.75
N ASN A 102 -3.87 45.87 -22.34
CA ASN A 102 -4.10 45.69 -23.76
C ASN A 102 -4.68 44.29 -24.04
N SER A 103 -5.88 44.32 -24.62
CA SER A 103 -6.64 43.16 -25.05
C SER A 103 -6.00 42.53 -26.29
N ALA A 104 -5.49 41.31 -26.14
CA ALA A 104 -5.28 40.43 -27.26
C ALA A 104 -5.67 38.99 -26.80
N SER A 105 -6.77 38.51 -27.35
CA SER A 105 -7.26 37.13 -27.18
C SER A 105 -6.20 36.12 -27.62
N ARG A 106 -5.53 35.51 -26.66
CA ARG A 106 -4.76 34.27 -26.89
C ARG A 106 -5.76 33.08 -26.93
N PRO A 107 -5.64 32.18 -27.92
CA PRO A 107 -6.42 30.99 -27.92
C PRO A 107 -6.07 30.15 -26.67
N ALA A 108 -7.08 29.58 -26.03
CA ALA A 108 -6.94 28.67 -24.92
C ALA A 108 -5.99 27.52 -25.34
N SER A 109 -4.74 27.59 -24.90
CA SER A 109 -3.83 26.47 -24.99
C SER A 109 -4.44 25.34 -24.15
N SER A 110 -4.64 24.19 -24.78
CA SER A 110 -4.94 22.93 -24.11
C SER A 110 -4.03 22.81 -22.88
N SER A 111 -4.61 22.81 -21.68
CA SER A 111 -3.86 22.53 -20.47
C SER A 111 -3.36 21.10 -20.59
N ALA A 112 -2.10 20.92 -20.96
CA ALA A 112 -1.45 19.62 -20.77
C ALA A 112 -1.58 19.31 -19.27
N ALA A 113 -2.31 18.22 -18.93
CA ALA A 113 -2.40 17.77 -17.57
C ALA A 113 -0.98 17.60 -17.04
N GLU A 114 -0.68 18.16 -15.85
CA GLU A 114 0.61 17.95 -15.22
C GLU A 114 0.92 16.46 -15.12
N PRO A 115 2.18 16.04 -15.28
CA PRO A 115 2.55 14.63 -15.24
C PRO A 115 2.16 14.04 -13.87
N ARG A 116 1.25 13.09 -13.89
CA ARG A 116 0.74 12.40 -12.73
C ARG A 116 1.53 11.12 -12.50
N LEU A 117 1.87 10.82 -11.24
CA LEU A 117 2.46 9.54 -10.88
C LEU A 117 1.42 8.42 -11.03
N GLU A 118 1.77 7.36 -11.73
CA GLU A 118 0.98 6.15 -11.84
C GLU A 118 1.51 5.10 -10.86
N LEU A 119 0.72 4.75 -9.87
CA LEU A 119 1.07 3.81 -8.82
C LEU A 119 0.24 2.53 -8.96
N ALA A 120 0.78 1.41 -8.50
CA ALA A 120 0.01 0.18 -8.36
C ALA A 120 0.27 -0.46 -7.00
N GLU A 121 -0.75 -1.07 -6.40
CA GLU A 121 -0.63 -2.04 -5.32
C GLU A 121 -1.22 -3.36 -5.78
N LEU A 122 -0.42 -4.42 -5.73
CA LEU A 122 -0.80 -5.78 -6.06
C LEU A 122 -0.99 -6.59 -4.79
N CYS A 123 -1.88 -7.57 -4.80
CA CYS A 123 -2.30 -8.28 -3.60
C CYS A 123 -2.79 -7.28 -2.53
N CYS A 124 -3.64 -6.35 -2.95
CA CYS A 124 -3.91 -5.12 -2.18
C CYS A 124 -4.69 -5.37 -0.88
N GLY A 125 -5.43 -6.46 -0.74
CA GLY A 125 -6.23 -6.72 0.45
C GLY A 125 -7.16 -5.56 0.78
N SER A 126 -6.96 -4.94 1.94
CA SER A 126 -7.68 -3.73 2.35
C SER A 126 -7.17 -2.45 1.68
N ALA A 127 -6.12 -2.52 0.89
CA ALA A 127 -5.37 -1.43 0.26
C ALA A 127 -4.77 -0.41 1.27
N ALA A 128 -4.47 -0.86 2.48
CA ALA A 128 -3.95 0.04 3.52
C ALA A 128 -2.62 0.69 3.11
N PRO A 129 -1.59 -0.02 2.57
CA PRO A 129 -0.35 0.59 2.11
C PRO A 129 -0.53 1.59 0.97
N GLY A 130 -1.19 1.19 -0.11
CA GLY A 130 -1.33 2.03 -1.30
C GLY A 130 -2.18 3.26 -1.05
N LEU A 131 -3.28 3.13 -0.31
CA LEU A 131 -4.15 4.26 0.04
C LEU A 131 -3.46 5.22 1.02
N SER A 132 -2.66 4.72 1.97
CA SER A 132 -1.86 5.59 2.84
C SER A 132 -0.81 6.35 2.04
N LEU A 133 -0.11 5.69 1.12
CA LEU A 133 0.83 6.34 0.22
C LEU A 133 0.15 7.41 -0.63
N LEU A 134 -0.98 7.08 -1.25
CA LEU A 134 -1.75 8.04 -2.07
C LEU A 134 -2.21 9.23 -1.25
N TRP A 135 -2.69 8.99 -0.02
CA TRP A 135 -3.12 10.06 0.88
C TRP A 135 -1.98 11.04 1.20
N GLU A 136 -0.80 10.54 1.54
CA GLU A 136 0.39 11.35 1.81
C GLU A 136 0.81 12.18 0.58
N LEU A 137 0.79 11.57 -0.62
CA LEU A 137 1.11 12.29 -1.86
C LEU A 137 0.10 13.41 -2.16
N GLU A 138 -1.19 13.15 -1.91
CA GLU A 138 -2.26 14.16 -2.06
C GLU A 138 -2.13 15.33 -1.05
N GLN A 139 -1.56 15.07 0.16
CA GLN A 139 -1.23 16.15 1.10
C GLN A 139 -0.05 16.99 0.62
N LEU A 140 0.92 16.37 -0.04
CA LEU A 140 2.07 17.08 -0.61
C LEU A 140 1.68 17.88 -1.85
N GLN A 141 0.92 17.28 -2.75
CA GLN A 141 0.45 17.90 -3.98
C GLN A 141 -0.82 17.23 -4.50
N LYS A 142 -1.92 17.97 -4.50
CA LYS A 142 -3.22 17.46 -4.97
C LYS A 142 -3.18 17.03 -6.44
N GLY A 143 -3.77 15.86 -6.72
CA GLY A 143 -3.87 15.33 -8.07
C GLY A 143 -2.54 14.82 -8.64
N SER A 144 -1.51 14.68 -7.78
CA SER A 144 -0.17 14.28 -8.20
C SER A 144 -0.04 12.80 -8.56
N ALA A 145 -0.97 11.96 -8.10
CA ALA A 145 -0.88 10.51 -8.30
C ALA A 145 -2.24 9.86 -8.60
N SER A 146 -2.20 8.70 -9.25
CA SER A 146 -3.29 7.73 -9.35
C SER A 146 -2.82 6.37 -8.85
N LEU A 147 -3.75 5.56 -8.36
CA LEU A 147 -3.46 4.26 -7.77
C LEU A 147 -4.30 3.16 -8.42
N PHE A 148 -3.64 2.17 -8.96
CA PHE A 148 -4.25 0.90 -9.35
C PHE A 148 -4.20 -0.07 -8.17
N LEU A 149 -5.33 -0.73 -7.88
CA LEU A 149 -5.50 -1.68 -6.79
C LEU A 149 -5.96 -3.01 -7.37
N GLY A 150 -5.08 -4.01 -7.32
CA GLY A 150 -5.34 -5.35 -7.85
C GLY A 150 -5.30 -6.41 -6.77
N ASP A 151 -6.31 -7.31 -6.76
CA ASP A 151 -6.35 -8.47 -5.87
C ASP A 151 -7.07 -9.64 -6.55
N LEU A 152 -6.76 -10.86 -6.10
CA LEU A 152 -7.43 -12.08 -6.56
C LEU A 152 -8.80 -12.27 -5.88
N SER A 153 -9.02 -11.67 -4.69
CA SER A 153 -10.27 -11.75 -3.94
C SER A 153 -11.20 -10.58 -4.24
N GLY A 154 -12.43 -10.90 -4.66
CA GLY A 154 -13.48 -9.88 -4.82
C GLY A 154 -13.87 -9.20 -3.49
N GLY A 155 -13.74 -9.91 -2.36
CA GLY A 155 -13.98 -9.34 -1.03
C GLY A 155 -12.89 -8.35 -0.63
N ALA A 156 -11.63 -8.60 -1.00
CA ALA A 156 -10.52 -7.67 -0.83
C ALA A 156 -10.73 -6.39 -1.66
N ILE A 157 -11.06 -6.52 -2.95
CA ILE A 157 -11.39 -5.38 -3.81
C ILE A 157 -12.55 -4.55 -3.24
N TYR A 158 -13.60 -5.21 -2.72
CA TYR A 158 -14.71 -4.51 -2.08
C TYR A 158 -14.27 -3.71 -0.84
N ALA A 159 -13.40 -4.29 0.01
CA ALA A 159 -12.83 -3.58 1.16
C ALA A 159 -11.97 -2.39 0.72
N ALA A 160 -11.11 -2.56 -0.28
CA ALA A 160 -10.28 -1.51 -0.87
C ALA A 160 -11.13 -0.34 -1.39
N MET A 161 -12.22 -0.62 -2.10
CA MET A 161 -13.16 0.41 -2.58
C MET A 161 -13.81 1.20 -1.43
N LYS A 162 -14.23 0.51 -0.36
CA LYS A 162 -14.80 1.16 0.84
C LYS A 162 -13.79 2.06 1.53
N ASN A 163 -12.54 1.59 1.66
CA ASN A 163 -11.46 2.35 2.28
C ASN A 163 -11.08 3.57 1.45
N ALA A 164 -10.97 3.43 0.13
CA ALA A 164 -10.72 4.55 -0.77
C ALA A 164 -11.80 5.64 -0.66
N ALA A 165 -13.08 5.23 -0.64
CA ALA A 165 -14.20 6.16 -0.46
C ALA A 165 -14.19 6.84 0.92
N ALA A 166 -13.86 6.10 1.99
CA ALA A 166 -13.77 6.66 3.35
C ALA A 166 -12.67 7.71 3.48
N LEU A 167 -11.56 7.57 2.72
CA LEU A 167 -10.46 8.54 2.67
C LEU A 167 -10.68 9.64 1.61
N GLY A 168 -11.76 9.58 0.83
CA GLY A 168 -12.04 10.54 -0.26
C GLY A 168 -11.09 10.40 -1.46
N LEU A 169 -10.50 9.22 -1.66
CA LEU A 169 -9.50 8.93 -2.70
C LEU A 169 -10.07 8.10 -3.87
N ASP A 170 -11.35 7.75 -3.84
CA ASP A 170 -12.02 6.88 -4.80
C ASP A 170 -11.83 7.32 -6.27
N LYS A 171 -11.83 8.64 -6.52
CA LYS A 171 -11.63 9.22 -7.86
C LYS A 171 -10.20 9.09 -8.39
N SER A 172 -9.24 8.86 -7.52
CA SER A 172 -7.83 8.66 -7.86
C SER A 172 -7.44 7.18 -7.91
N CYS A 173 -8.41 6.27 -7.66
CA CYS A 173 -8.20 4.83 -7.63
C CYS A 173 -8.87 4.12 -8.79
N ARG A 174 -8.22 3.06 -9.28
CA ARG A 174 -8.75 2.06 -10.21
C ARG A 174 -8.66 0.70 -9.54
N PHE A 175 -9.67 -0.13 -9.69
CA PHE A 175 -9.78 -1.43 -9.01
C PHE A 175 -9.94 -2.54 -10.03
N ALA A 176 -9.24 -3.65 -9.84
CA ALA A 176 -9.38 -4.82 -10.68
C ALA A 176 -9.31 -6.13 -9.89
N LEU A 177 -10.23 -7.04 -10.19
CA LEU A 177 -10.12 -8.44 -9.79
C LEU A 177 -9.16 -9.12 -10.76
N CYS A 178 -7.93 -9.40 -10.30
CA CYS A 178 -6.88 -9.95 -11.16
C CYS A 178 -5.85 -10.76 -10.37
N ASP A 179 -5.17 -11.64 -11.06
CA ASP A 179 -4.06 -12.41 -10.51
C ASP A 179 -2.74 -11.69 -10.82
N LEU A 180 -2.26 -10.88 -9.86
CA LEU A 180 -1.17 -9.91 -9.93
C LEU A 180 -1.50 -8.76 -10.88
N PHE A 181 -1.40 -8.94 -12.19
CA PHE A 181 -1.61 -7.92 -13.19
C PHE A 181 -2.91 -8.16 -13.96
N PRO A 182 -3.59 -7.09 -14.44
CA PRO A 182 -4.78 -7.26 -15.25
C PRO A 182 -4.45 -8.06 -16.52
N PRO A 183 -5.39 -8.91 -17.00
CA PRO A 183 -5.17 -9.77 -18.17
C PRO A 183 -5.01 -8.99 -19.48
N GLU A 184 -5.61 -7.82 -19.56
CA GLU A 184 -5.38 -6.89 -20.66
C GLU A 184 -4.15 -6.07 -20.34
N LYS A 185 -3.20 -6.06 -21.27
CA LYS A 185 -2.05 -5.13 -21.20
C LYS A 185 -2.60 -3.73 -21.32
N GLU A 186 -3.05 -3.17 -20.18
CA GLU A 186 -3.25 -1.73 -20.11
C GLU A 186 -1.92 -1.09 -20.53
N GLU A 187 -1.97 -0.14 -21.45
CA GLU A 187 -0.80 0.62 -21.88
C GLU A 187 -0.18 1.44 -20.72
N THR A 188 -0.85 1.42 -19.56
CA THR A 188 -0.44 2.16 -18.38
C THR A 188 0.76 1.49 -17.74
N LEU A 189 1.90 2.16 -17.82
CA LEU A 189 3.10 1.80 -17.08
C LEU A 189 3.12 2.56 -15.75
N PHE A 190 3.62 1.89 -14.70
CA PHE A 190 3.66 2.44 -13.35
C PHE A 190 5.02 3.06 -13.01
N ASP A 191 5.00 4.16 -12.28
CA ASP A 191 6.18 4.75 -11.66
C ASP A 191 6.66 3.93 -10.48
N LEU A 192 5.70 3.30 -9.77
CA LEU A 192 5.97 2.43 -8.63
C LEU A 192 4.88 1.36 -8.51
N ILE A 193 5.32 0.13 -8.26
CA ILE A 193 4.48 -1.01 -7.89
C ILE A 193 4.83 -1.38 -6.46
N LEU A 194 3.83 -1.37 -5.56
CA LEU A 194 3.93 -1.90 -4.20
C LEU A 194 3.33 -3.31 -4.18
N VAL A 195 3.91 -4.18 -3.37
CA VAL A 195 3.30 -5.47 -3.11
C VAL A 195 3.70 -6.00 -1.73
N ASN A 196 2.71 -6.46 -0.96
CA ASN A 196 2.90 -7.33 0.19
C ASN A 196 2.28 -8.68 -0.16
N PRO A 197 3.02 -9.57 -0.84
CA PRO A 197 2.46 -10.82 -1.32
C PRO A 197 2.41 -11.86 -0.20
N PRO A 198 1.62 -12.93 -0.35
CA PRO A 198 1.76 -14.11 0.51
C PRO A 198 3.19 -14.68 0.39
N TYR A 199 3.85 -14.85 1.54
CA TYR A 199 5.26 -15.28 1.58
C TYR A 199 5.56 -16.39 2.57
N ILE A 200 4.54 -16.93 3.25
CA ILE A 200 4.75 -17.99 4.23
C ILE A 200 4.83 -19.35 3.51
N PRO A 201 5.89 -20.15 3.74
CA PRO A 201 5.93 -21.50 3.23
C PRO A 201 4.71 -22.30 3.70
N ARG A 202 4.06 -23.00 2.78
CA ARG A 202 2.79 -23.71 3.05
C ARG A 202 2.84 -24.60 4.27
N ALA A 203 3.96 -25.30 4.47
CA ALA A 203 4.14 -26.20 5.61
C ALA A 203 4.20 -25.46 6.96
N GLU A 204 4.58 -24.19 6.97
CA GLU A 204 4.73 -23.38 8.18
C GLU A 204 3.40 -22.77 8.64
N ILE A 205 2.39 -22.66 7.78
CA ILE A 205 1.08 -22.06 8.09
C ILE A 205 0.43 -22.76 9.30
N PHE A 206 0.55 -24.08 9.40
CA PHE A 206 -0.01 -24.85 10.51
C PHE A 206 0.66 -24.56 11.86
N GLY A 207 1.89 -24.05 11.85
CA GLY A 207 2.65 -23.66 13.03
C GLY A 207 2.41 -22.23 13.51
N LEU A 208 1.67 -21.43 12.75
CA LEU A 208 1.38 -20.03 13.10
C LEU A 208 0.53 -19.92 14.36
N MET A 209 0.61 -18.75 15.00
CA MET A 209 -0.28 -18.45 16.13
C MET A 209 -1.75 -18.59 15.69
N PRO A 210 -2.63 -19.09 16.58
CA PRO A 210 -4.04 -19.28 16.25
C PRO A 210 -4.73 -18.04 15.69
N GLU A 211 -4.36 -16.85 16.17
CA GLU A 211 -4.87 -15.57 15.68
C GLU A 211 -4.66 -15.37 14.17
N VAL A 212 -3.57 -15.90 13.63
CA VAL A 212 -3.23 -15.82 12.20
C VAL A 212 -3.80 -17.01 11.48
N ARG A 213 -3.45 -18.22 11.94
CA ARG A 213 -3.80 -19.47 11.27
C ARG A 213 -5.31 -19.66 11.08
N ASP A 214 -6.11 -19.34 12.11
CA ASP A 214 -7.53 -19.70 12.17
C ASP A 214 -8.45 -18.53 11.75
N TYR A 215 -7.95 -17.30 11.69
CA TYR A 215 -8.77 -16.10 11.45
C TYR A 215 -8.35 -15.27 10.25
N GLU A 216 -7.16 -15.43 9.71
CA GLU A 216 -6.73 -14.68 8.53
C GLU A 216 -6.89 -15.54 7.25
N PRO A 217 -7.16 -14.91 6.10
CA PRO A 217 -7.40 -15.67 4.87
C PRO A 217 -6.14 -16.42 4.43
N HIS A 218 -6.24 -17.73 4.27
CA HIS A 218 -5.12 -18.57 3.82
C HIS A 218 -4.52 -18.10 2.49
N LEU A 219 -5.36 -17.53 1.61
CA LEU A 219 -4.91 -16.93 0.34
C LEU A 219 -3.89 -15.81 0.54
N ALA A 220 -3.97 -15.07 1.65
CA ALA A 220 -3.05 -13.99 1.97
C ALA A 220 -1.79 -14.47 2.72
N LEU A 221 -1.70 -15.75 3.07
CA LEU A 221 -0.58 -16.33 3.82
C LEU A 221 0.29 -17.25 2.95
N ASP A 222 -0.33 -18.08 2.09
CA ASP A 222 0.32 -19.16 1.36
C ASP A 222 1.20 -18.64 0.22
N GLY A 223 2.51 -18.58 0.45
CA GLY A 223 3.52 -18.22 -0.54
C GLY A 223 4.02 -19.37 -1.41
N GLY A 224 3.38 -20.54 -1.35
CA GLY A 224 3.80 -21.74 -2.05
C GLY A 224 4.66 -22.68 -1.19
N GLU A 225 5.39 -23.57 -1.84
CA GLU A 225 6.18 -24.60 -1.16
C GLU A 225 7.27 -24.00 -0.26
N ASP A 226 8.00 -23.02 -0.76
CA ASP A 226 9.12 -22.33 -0.09
C ASP A 226 8.85 -20.84 0.24
N GLY A 227 7.61 -20.36 0.02
CA GLY A 227 7.22 -18.99 0.29
C GLY A 227 7.66 -17.98 -0.79
N LEU A 228 8.17 -18.44 -1.93
CA LEU A 228 8.79 -17.58 -2.95
C LEU A 228 8.02 -17.53 -4.28
N ASP A 229 6.87 -18.19 -4.40
CA ASP A 229 6.15 -18.31 -5.67
C ASP A 229 5.74 -16.95 -6.26
N PHE A 230 5.28 -16.02 -5.42
CA PHE A 230 4.91 -14.68 -5.86
C PHE A 230 6.11 -13.87 -6.35
N TYR A 231 7.26 -13.99 -5.70
CA TYR A 231 8.48 -13.27 -6.12
C TYR A 231 8.99 -13.75 -7.47
N ARG A 232 8.93 -15.07 -7.75
CA ARG A 232 9.27 -15.62 -9.09
C ARG A 232 8.35 -15.07 -10.17
N ARG A 233 7.05 -14.99 -9.89
CA ARG A 233 6.06 -14.44 -10.82
C ARG A 233 6.24 -12.95 -11.04
N LEU A 234 6.54 -12.18 -10.00
CA LEU A 234 6.85 -10.75 -10.08
C LEU A 234 8.12 -10.51 -10.91
N ALA A 235 9.18 -11.28 -10.67
CA ALA A 235 10.42 -11.15 -11.45
C ALA A 235 10.20 -11.38 -12.94
N ALA A 236 9.30 -12.29 -13.31
CA ALA A 236 9.00 -12.60 -14.71
C ALA A 236 8.13 -11.54 -15.40
N SER A 237 7.33 -10.76 -14.68
CA SER A 237 6.26 -9.94 -15.29
C SER A 237 6.30 -8.46 -14.94
N ALA A 238 6.76 -8.06 -13.76
CA ALA A 238 6.62 -6.68 -13.29
C ALA A 238 7.41 -5.65 -14.11
N ALA A 239 8.56 -6.04 -14.70
CA ALA A 239 9.35 -5.13 -15.52
C ALA A 239 8.60 -4.60 -16.75
N ALA A 240 7.67 -5.40 -17.30
CA ALA A 240 6.87 -4.99 -18.45
C ALA A 240 5.79 -3.95 -18.07
N CYS A 241 5.46 -3.85 -16.80
CA CYS A 241 4.45 -2.94 -16.27
C CYS A 241 5.05 -1.67 -15.65
N LEU A 242 6.37 -1.57 -15.56
CA LEU A 242 7.06 -0.42 -15.00
C LEU A 242 7.55 0.54 -16.08
N LYS A 243 7.44 1.84 -15.79
CA LYS A 243 8.11 2.89 -16.58
C LYS A 243 9.62 2.75 -16.48
N GLU A 244 10.33 3.40 -17.38
CA GLU A 244 11.78 3.58 -17.25
C GLU A 244 12.10 4.21 -15.88
N ARG A 245 13.05 3.62 -15.16
CA ARG A 245 13.40 3.97 -13.79
C ARG A 245 12.25 3.82 -12.78
N GLY A 246 11.18 3.08 -13.12
CA GLY A 246 10.12 2.68 -12.20
C GLY A 246 10.64 1.73 -11.12
N TRP A 247 9.92 1.65 -10.01
CA TRP A 247 10.29 0.84 -8.87
C TRP A 247 9.30 -0.29 -8.60
N LEU A 248 9.82 -1.47 -8.30
CA LEU A 248 9.07 -2.56 -7.67
C LEU A 248 9.49 -2.62 -6.20
N LEU A 249 8.54 -2.38 -5.29
CA LEU A 249 8.71 -2.40 -3.85
C LEU A 249 7.96 -3.59 -3.27
N MET A 250 8.65 -4.43 -2.49
CA MET A 250 8.09 -5.67 -1.95
C MET A 250 8.37 -5.81 -0.47
N GLU A 251 7.33 -6.19 0.31
CA GLU A 251 7.52 -6.75 1.64
C GLU A 251 7.92 -8.22 1.53
N HIS A 252 8.66 -8.75 2.51
CA HIS A 252 9.08 -10.14 2.56
C HIS A 252 9.33 -10.63 4.00
N GLY A 253 9.37 -11.94 4.17
CA GLY A 253 9.74 -12.59 5.42
C GLY A 253 11.21 -12.33 5.77
N ALA A 254 11.52 -12.21 7.06
CA ALA A 254 12.83 -11.79 7.58
C ALA A 254 14.04 -12.62 7.07
N ALA A 255 13.84 -13.85 6.63
CA ALA A 255 14.91 -14.74 6.17
C ALA A 255 14.96 -14.90 4.62
N GLN A 256 14.10 -14.19 3.86
CA GLN A 256 13.92 -14.44 2.42
C GLN A 256 14.73 -13.48 1.52
N GLU A 257 15.37 -12.45 2.06
CA GLU A 257 16.05 -11.45 1.25
C GLU A 257 17.07 -12.03 0.27
N ALA A 258 17.90 -12.97 0.72
CA ALA A 258 18.96 -13.56 -0.11
C ALA A 258 18.37 -14.32 -1.31
N ASP A 259 17.33 -15.13 -1.09
CA ASP A 259 16.67 -15.91 -2.13
C ASP A 259 15.92 -14.99 -3.13
N ILE A 260 15.28 -13.94 -2.63
CA ILE A 260 14.61 -12.95 -3.49
C ILE A 260 15.64 -12.22 -4.36
N ARG A 261 16.79 -11.83 -3.80
CA ARG A 261 17.89 -11.22 -4.58
C ARG A 261 18.40 -12.14 -5.68
N GLU A 262 18.45 -13.44 -5.45
CA GLU A 262 18.81 -14.43 -6.47
C GLU A 262 17.74 -14.51 -7.56
N ILE A 263 16.47 -14.56 -7.21
CA ILE A 263 15.34 -14.54 -8.16
C ILE A 263 15.37 -13.30 -9.06
N PHE A 264 15.76 -12.15 -8.51
CA PHE A 264 15.84 -10.87 -9.23
C PHE A 264 17.27 -10.56 -9.75
N ALA A 265 18.16 -11.54 -9.84
CA ALA A 265 19.55 -11.32 -10.25
C ALA A 265 19.66 -10.65 -11.63
N ASP A 266 18.83 -11.04 -12.60
CA ASP A 266 18.81 -10.43 -13.94
C ASP A 266 18.42 -8.95 -13.93
N TRP A 267 17.54 -8.54 -12.99
CA TRP A 267 17.18 -7.14 -12.83
C TRP A 267 18.35 -6.30 -12.32
N SER A 268 19.06 -6.82 -11.31
CA SER A 268 20.21 -6.12 -10.70
C SER A 268 21.44 -6.06 -11.61
N GLN A 269 21.60 -7.01 -12.56
CA GLN A 269 22.68 -7.01 -13.54
C GLN A 269 22.45 -6.03 -14.70
N SER A 270 21.24 -5.56 -14.90
CA SER A 270 20.94 -4.55 -15.91
C SER A 270 21.60 -3.22 -15.55
N ARG A 271 22.26 -2.56 -16.50
CA ARG A 271 23.01 -1.31 -16.24
C ARG A 271 22.10 -0.24 -15.65
N GLY A 272 22.45 0.27 -14.47
CA GLY A 272 21.77 1.39 -13.82
C GLY A 272 20.59 0.98 -12.94
N SER A 273 20.36 -0.32 -12.68
CA SER A 273 19.39 -0.75 -11.67
C SER A 273 19.91 -0.41 -10.28
N ALA A 274 19.05 0.14 -9.44
CA ALA A 274 19.31 0.28 -8.02
C ALA A 274 18.53 -0.78 -7.25
N VAL A 275 19.12 -1.27 -6.16
CA VAL A 275 18.48 -2.19 -5.22
C VAL A 275 18.58 -1.57 -3.83
N ILE A 276 17.47 -1.48 -3.14
CA ILE A 276 17.38 -0.94 -1.78
C ILE A 276 16.81 -2.03 -0.88
N SER A 277 17.40 -2.20 0.31
CA SER A 277 16.86 -3.01 1.39
C SER A 277 16.57 -2.12 2.60
N ARG A 278 15.53 -2.45 3.36
CA ARG A 278 15.16 -1.79 4.60
C ARG A 278 14.79 -2.82 5.66
N CYS A 279 15.25 -2.53 6.88
CA CYS A 279 14.93 -3.32 8.05
C CYS A 279 13.83 -2.64 8.88
N ASP A 280 13.01 -3.46 9.54
CA ASP A 280 12.07 -2.98 10.55
C ASP A 280 12.80 -2.48 11.84
N ALA A 281 12.04 -1.94 12.79
CA ALA A 281 12.59 -1.43 14.04
C ALA A 281 13.26 -2.52 14.93
N ALA A 282 12.98 -3.79 14.66
CA ALA A 282 13.63 -4.92 15.33
C ALA A 282 14.92 -5.38 14.62
N GLY A 283 15.24 -4.77 13.48
CA GLY A 283 16.45 -5.07 12.69
C GLY A 283 16.26 -6.25 11.72
N HIS A 284 15.04 -6.68 11.44
CA HIS A 284 14.78 -7.70 10.44
C HIS A 284 14.57 -7.07 9.06
N ASP A 285 15.17 -7.67 8.04
CA ASP A 285 14.94 -7.28 6.66
C ASP A 285 13.47 -7.48 6.30
N ARG A 286 12.82 -6.43 5.76
CA ARG A 286 11.38 -6.42 5.47
C ARG A 286 11.02 -5.90 4.10
N VAL A 287 11.77 -4.97 3.56
CA VAL A 287 11.44 -4.34 2.29
C VAL A 287 12.61 -4.42 1.33
N LEU A 288 12.35 -4.94 0.15
CA LEU A 288 13.23 -4.89 -1.01
C LEU A 288 12.62 -4.03 -2.11
N ALA A 289 13.44 -3.17 -2.69
CA ALA A 289 13.08 -2.36 -3.83
C ALA A 289 14.06 -2.58 -4.99
N PHE A 290 13.51 -2.83 -6.18
CA PHE A 290 14.27 -2.96 -7.41
C PHE A 290 13.85 -1.88 -8.40
N GLN A 291 14.81 -1.14 -8.93
CA GLN A 291 14.57 -0.15 -9.98
C GLN A 291 14.82 -0.76 -11.36
N VAL A 292 13.88 -0.56 -12.28
CA VAL A 292 14.08 -0.95 -13.68
C VAL A 292 15.05 0.02 -14.34
N SER A 293 16.12 -0.51 -14.95
CA SER A 293 17.00 0.27 -15.82
C SER A 293 16.28 0.62 -17.13
N GLY A 294 16.68 1.73 -17.77
CA GLY A 294 16.12 2.17 -19.04
C GLY A 294 16.05 1.03 -20.07
N ARG A 295 14.92 0.94 -20.77
CA ARG A 295 14.80 0.04 -21.92
C ARG A 295 15.96 0.30 -22.88
N LYS A 296 16.71 -0.73 -23.22
CA LYS A 296 17.51 -0.66 -24.45
C LYS A 296 16.51 -0.51 -25.58
N ASP A 297 16.56 0.60 -26.30
CA ASP A 297 15.97 0.66 -27.62
C ASP A 297 16.53 -0.55 -28.40
N ASN A 298 15.72 -1.59 -28.56
CA ASN A 298 15.95 -2.56 -29.58
C ASN A 298 15.75 -1.80 -30.92
N ALA A 299 16.77 -1.08 -31.32
CA ALA A 299 16.90 -0.65 -32.70
C ALA A 299 16.76 -1.92 -33.54
N LEU A 300 15.63 -2.02 -34.22
CA LEU A 300 15.37 -2.97 -35.27
C LEU A 300 16.58 -2.92 -36.26
N SER A 301 17.39 -3.96 -36.24
CA SER A 301 18.30 -4.28 -37.33
C SER A 301 17.66 -5.34 -38.22
#